data_318a024989cc3a5068dba572517fe2cc
#
_entry.id   318a024989cc3a5068dba572517fe2cc
#
_cell.length_a   1.000
_cell.length_b   1.000
_cell.length_c   1.000
_cell.angle_alpha   90.00
_cell.angle_beta   90.00
_cell.angle_gamma   90.00
#
_symmetry.space_group_name_H-M   'P 1'
#
loop_
_entity.id
_entity.type
_entity.pdbx_description
1 polymer ?
#
loop_
_entity_poly.entity_id
_entity_poly.type
_entity_poly.pdbx_seq_one_letter_code
_entity_poly.pdbx_strand_id
1 'polypeptide(L)'
;VDVDHGFEPYYVVDPDKKKKVADLRRALKDADELYLATDEDREGEAIAWHLLAELKPKVPVKRMVFHEITREAIQRALEATREVDERLVDAQETRRILDRLYGYEVSPVLWRKVRQGLSAGRVQSVAMRMVVERERERMAFRAAEYWDVTGSFAHPEPTSAEQEGAFAARLVALGEARVATGRDFD
;
A
#
# COMPACT_ATOMS: atom_id res chain seq x y z
N VAL A 1 24.38 7.03 6.22
CA VAL A 1 24.20 7.60 4.87
C VAL A 1 25.32 8.60 4.65
N ASP A 2 26.07 8.43 3.57
CA ASP A 2 27.13 9.36 3.17
C ASP A 2 26.53 10.44 2.25
N VAL A 3 26.34 11.64 2.81
CA VAL A 3 25.69 12.76 2.08
C VAL A 3 26.61 13.34 1.00
N ASP A 4 27.92 13.24 1.19
CA ASP A 4 28.92 13.83 0.31
C ASP A 4 29.29 12.91 -0.87
N HIS A 5 28.96 11.61 -0.78
CA HIS A 5 29.27 10.60 -1.80
C HIS A 5 28.01 9.90 -2.32
N GLY A 6 27.04 10.67 -2.82
CA GLY A 6 25.87 10.15 -3.52
C GLY A 6 24.81 9.49 -2.63
N PHE A 7 24.80 9.82 -1.34
CA PHE A 7 23.84 9.30 -0.36
C PHE A 7 23.95 7.79 -0.12
N GLU A 8 25.14 7.22 -0.33
CA GLU A 8 25.34 5.78 -0.16
C GLU A 8 24.95 5.31 1.25
N PRO A 9 24.02 4.32 1.36
CA PRO A 9 23.61 3.82 2.65
C PRO A 9 24.63 2.84 3.22
N TYR A 10 24.90 2.94 4.50
CA TYR A 10 25.69 1.95 5.23
C TYR A 10 24.78 1.06 6.06
N TYR A 11 24.73 -0.22 5.73
CA TYR A 11 23.90 -1.22 6.42
C TYR A 11 24.71 -2.05 7.39
N VAL A 12 24.15 -2.29 8.57
CA VAL A 12 24.72 -3.14 9.61
C VAL A 12 23.64 -4.06 10.15
N VAL A 13 23.99 -5.32 10.33
CA VAL A 13 23.08 -6.29 10.99
C VAL A 13 22.95 -5.92 12.46
N ASP A 14 21.72 -5.67 12.89
CA ASP A 14 21.38 -5.42 14.29
C ASP A 14 21.92 -6.56 15.17
N PRO A 15 22.57 -6.27 16.31
CA PRO A 15 23.07 -7.28 17.23
C PRO A 15 22.02 -8.34 17.60
N ASP A 16 20.78 -7.92 17.86
CA ASP A 16 19.67 -8.81 18.22
C ASP A 16 19.23 -9.73 17.08
N LYS A 17 19.55 -9.40 15.84
CA LYS A 17 19.23 -10.19 14.64
C LYS A 17 20.33 -11.11 14.17
N LYS A 18 21.56 -10.96 14.71
CA LYS A 18 22.72 -11.79 14.32
C LYS A 18 22.47 -13.29 14.48
N LYS A 19 21.79 -13.68 15.56
CA LYS A 19 21.43 -15.08 15.80
C LYS A 19 20.51 -15.62 14.68
N LYS A 20 19.50 -14.83 14.29
CA LYS A 20 18.57 -15.21 13.22
C LYS A 20 19.28 -15.38 11.87
N VAL A 21 20.19 -14.45 11.55
CA VAL A 21 21.01 -14.55 10.34
C VAL A 21 21.90 -15.80 10.37
N ALA A 22 22.49 -16.12 11.52
CA ALA A 22 23.30 -17.34 11.67
C ALA A 22 22.48 -18.62 11.49
N ASP A 23 21.24 -18.64 11.99
CA ASP A 23 20.33 -19.79 11.83
C ASP A 23 19.93 -19.95 10.36
N LEU A 24 19.63 -18.86 9.65
CA LEU A 24 19.34 -18.89 8.21
C LEU A 24 20.55 -19.37 7.40
N ARG A 25 21.77 -18.90 7.70
CA ARG A 25 23.00 -19.38 7.06
C ARG A 25 23.24 -20.86 7.30
N ARG A 26 22.86 -21.38 8.47
CA ARG A 26 22.97 -22.82 8.77
C ARG A 26 21.99 -23.62 7.95
N ALA A 27 20.72 -23.21 7.90
CA ALA A 27 19.70 -23.88 7.10
C ALA A 27 20.05 -23.87 5.59
N LEU A 28 20.64 -22.77 5.11
CA LEU A 28 21.03 -22.62 3.71
C LEU A 28 22.14 -23.60 3.28
N LYS A 29 22.97 -24.11 4.19
CA LYS A 29 24.06 -25.05 3.83
C LYS A 29 23.56 -26.38 3.28
N ASP A 30 22.39 -26.81 3.72
CA ASP A 30 21.80 -28.09 3.38
C ASP A 30 20.61 -27.93 2.42
N ALA A 31 20.41 -26.73 1.87
CA ALA A 31 19.34 -26.40 0.94
C ALA A 31 19.80 -26.50 -0.51
N ASP A 32 18.95 -27.01 -1.37
CA ASP A 32 19.17 -27.09 -2.84
C ASP A 32 18.76 -25.81 -3.55
N GLU A 33 17.78 -25.05 -3.00
CA GLU A 33 17.24 -23.81 -3.57
C GLU A 33 16.85 -22.85 -2.42
N LEU A 34 16.82 -21.55 -2.74
CA LEU A 34 16.33 -20.50 -1.84
C LEU A 34 15.15 -19.77 -2.46
N TYR A 35 14.00 -19.82 -1.81
CA TYR A 35 12.84 -19.03 -2.18
C TYR A 35 12.71 -17.81 -1.26
N LEU A 36 12.62 -16.63 -1.87
CA LEU A 36 12.38 -15.37 -1.17
C LEU A 36 10.88 -15.04 -1.28
N ALA A 37 10.14 -15.32 -0.21
CA ALA A 37 8.68 -15.24 -0.15
C ALA A 37 8.21 -14.08 0.76
N THR A 38 8.79 -12.91 0.57
CA THR A 38 8.38 -11.66 1.23
C THR A 38 7.23 -10.99 0.47
N ASP A 39 6.56 -10.01 1.09
CA ASP A 39 5.40 -9.31 0.51
C ASP A 39 5.71 -8.71 -0.87
N GLU A 40 4.66 -8.56 -1.71
CA GLU A 40 4.78 -7.95 -3.04
C GLU A 40 4.69 -6.43 -2.95
N ASP A 41 5.62 -5.84 -2.22
CA ASP A 41 5.79 -4.40 -2.19
C ASP A 41 7.28 -4.06 -2.16
N ARG A 42 7.61 -2.78 -2.20
CA ARG A 42 9.00 -2.33 -2.17
C ARG A 42 9.71 -2.67 -0.86
N GLU A 43 8.99 -2.72 0.26
CA GLU A 43 9.53 -3.11 1.56
C GLU A 43 9.89 -4.60 1.56
N GLY A 44 9.03 -5.47 1.04
CA GLY A 44 9.29 -6.90 0.88
C GLY A 44 10.41 -7.19 -0.11
N GLU A 45 10.50 -6.42 -1.20
CA GLU A 45 11.57 -6.54 -2.19
C GLU A 45 12.94 -6.14 -1.59
N ALA A 46 12.98 -5.07 -0.80
CA ALA A 46 14.20 -4.66 -0.10
C ALA A 46 14.62 -5.69 0.97
N ILE A 47 13.67 -6.32 1.68
CA ILE A 47 13.98 -7.41 2.62
C ILE A 47 14.62 -8.59 1.86
N ALA A 48 14.07 -8.98 0.72
CA ALA A 48 14.62 -10.03 -0.12
C ALA A 48 16.06 -9.70 -0.56
N TRP A 49 16.28 -8.48 -1.05
CA TRP A 49 17.60 -7.98 -1.45
C TRP A 49 18.60 -7.99 -0.29
N HIS A 50 18.24 -7.48 0.88
CA HIS A 50 19.09 -7.50 2.08
C HIS A 50 19.45 -8.92 2.52
N LEU A 51 18.50 -9.86 2.43
CA LEU A 51 18.77 -11.25 2.73
C LEU A 51 19.80 -11.86 1.76
N LEU A 52 19.72 -11.53 0.47
CA LEU A 52 20.72 -11.95 -0.52
C LEU A 52 22.09 -11.37 -0.22
N ALA A 53 22.18 -10.07 0.04
CA ALA A 53 23.43 -9.40 0.36
C ALA A 53 24.10 -9.99 1.61
N GLU A 54 23.30 -10.35 2.61
CA GLU A 54 23.81 -10.86 3.89
C GLU A 54 24.11 -12.37 3.84
N LEU A 55 23.22 -13.18 3.24
CA LEU A 55 23.37 -14.64 3.22
C LEU A 55 24.36 -15.14 2.16
N LYS A 56 24.49 -14.42 1.05
CA LYS A 56 25.34 -14.76 -0.10
C LYS A 56 25.17 -16.21 -0.54
N PRO A 57 23.93 -16.62 -0.90
CA PRO A 57 23.63 -18.00 -1.26
C PRO A 57 24.46 -18.48 -2.45
N LYS A 58 24.85 -19.74 -2.42
CA LYS A 58 25.53 -20.41 -3.55
C LYS A 58 24.57 -21.30 -4.35
N VAL A 59 23.34 -21.42 -3.87
CA VAL A 59 22.26 -22.18 -4.51
C VAL A 59 21.41 -21.25 -5.37
N PRO A 60 20.62 -21.78 -6.32
CA PRO A 60 19.67 -21.00 -7.08
C PRO A 60 18.70 -20.23 -6.17
N VAL A 61 18.45 -18.97 -6.52
CA VAL A 61 17.56 -18.09 -5.77
C VAL A 61 16.36 -17.76 -6.64
N LYS A 62 15.17 -17.84 -6.05
CA LYS A 62 13.90 -17.55 -6.73
C LYS A 62 13.05 -16.61 -5.85
N ARG A 63 12.57 -15.52 -6.42
CA ARG A 63 11.61 -14.62 -5.79
C ARG A 63 10.20 -15.16 -6.00
N MET A 64 9.52 -15.44 -4.93
CA MET A 64 8.14 -15.94 -4.93
C MET A 64 7.20 -14.88 -4.37
N VAL A 65 6.13 -14.59 -5.09
CA VAL A 65 5.16 -13.54 -4.74
C VAL A 65 3.76 -14.12 -4.68
N PHE A 66 3.04 -13.84 -3.61
CA PHE A 66 1.63 -14.21 -3.46
C PHE A 66 0.91 -13.18 -2.58
N HIS A 67 -0.38 -12.97 -2.85
CA HIS A 67 -1.20 -11.97 -2.15
C HIS A 67 -2.02 -12.56 -0.99
N GLU A 68 -2.11 -13.88 -0.92
CA GLU A 68 -2.86 -14.61 0.09
C GLU A 68 -2.15 -15.91 0.48
N ILE A 69 -2.32 -16.32 1.73
CA ILE A 69 -1.69 -17.55 2.26
C ILE A 69 -2.68 -18.70 2.08
N THR A 70 -3.01 -19.01 0.82
CA THR A 70 -3.78 -20.20 0.45
C THR A 70 -2.90 -21.19 -0.28
N ARG A 71 -3.26 -22.47 -0.25
CA ARG A 71 -2.49 -23.53 -0.92
C ARG A 71 -2.36 -23.26 -2.41
N GLU A 72 -3.45 -22.87 -3.04
CA GLU A 72 -3.54 -22.58 -4.48
C GLU A 72 -2.70 -21.37 -4.87
N ALA A 73 -2.69 -20.32 -4.05
CA ALA A 73 -1.86 -19.13 -4.30
C ALA A 73 -0.37 -19.44 -4.17
N ILE A 74 0.01 -20.23 -3.16
CA ILE A 74 1.41 -20.65 -2.95
C ILE A 74 1.88 -21.56 -4.10
N GLN A 75 1.06 -22.50 -4.56
CA GLN A 75 1.40 -23.36 -5.69
C GLN A 75 1.60 -22.58 -6.97
N ARG A 76 0.69 -21.65 -7.30
CA ARG A 76 0.85 -20.75 -8.46
C ARG A 76 2.12 -19.90 -8.37
N ALA A 77 2.43 -19.40 -7.17
CA ALA A 77 3.62 -18.59 -6.96
C ALA A 77 4.93 -19.38 -7.11
N LEU A 78 4.92 -20.68 -6.78
CA LEU A 78 6.06 -21.57 -7.02
C LEU A 78 6.31 -21.82 -8.53
N GLU A 79 5.26 -21.85 -9.32
CA GLU A 79 5.35 -22.01 -10.78
C GLU A 79 5.74 -20.71 -11.50
N ALA A 80 5.43 -19.56 -10.90
CA ALA A 80 5.63 -18.22 -11.45
C ALA A 80 6.69 -17.41 -10.69
N THR A 81 7.84 -18.03 -10.40
CA THR A 81 8.95 -17.34 -9.72
C THR A 81 9.64 -16.35 -10.66
N ARG A 82 10.21 -15.28 -10.07
CA ARG A 82 10.95 -14.24 -10.78
C ARG A 82 12.27 -13.92 -10.09
N GLU A 83 13.00 -12.97 -10.59
CA GLU A 83 14.13 -12.33 -9.90
C GLU A 83 13.67 -11.18 -9.01
N VAL A 84 14.57 -10.70 -8.13
CA VAL A 84 14.34 -9.51 -7.31
C VAL A 84 14.27 -8.28 -8.21
N ASP A 85 13.26 -7.44 -8.02
CA ASP A 85 13.12 -6.17 -8.76
C ASP A 85 13.95 -5.07 -8.10
N GLU A 86 15.14 -4.82 -8.65
CA GLU A 86 16.07 -3.80 -8.14
C GLU A 86 15.46 -2.39 -8.15
N ARG A 87 14.53 -2.07 -9.05
CA ARG A 87 13.87 -0.75 -9.07
C ARG A 87 12.96 -0.55 -7.87
N LEU A 88 12.32 -1.60 -7.37
CA LEU A 88 11.55 -1.55 -6.13
C LEU A 88 12.49 -1.42 -4.91
N VAL A 89 13.63 -2.06 -4.94
CA VAL A 89 14.68 -1.91 -3.92
C VAL A 89 15.17 -0.47 -3.88
N ASP A 90 15.55 0.12 -5.02
CA ASP A 90 15.98 1.51 -5.13
C ASP A 90 14.92 2.49 -4.63
N ALA A 91 13.65 2.24 -4.95
CA ALA A 91 12.53 3.05 -4.48
C ALA A 91 12.38 3.00 -2.95
N GLN A 92 12.61 1.83 -2.35
CA GLN A 92 12.59 1.68 -0.90
C GLN A 92 13.80 2.34 -0.24
N GLU A 93 15.00 2.15 -0.78
CA GLU A 93 16.22 2.81 -0.29
C GLU A 93 16.10 4.33 -0.33
N THR A 94 15.69 4.89 -1.46
CA THR A 94 15.46 6.33 -1.63
C THR A 94 14.48 6.86 -0.58
N ARG A 95 13.37 6.16 -0.37
CA ARG A 95 12.41 6.52 0.67
C ARG A 95 13.03 6.53 2.06
N ARG A 96 13.79 5.48 2.39
CA ARG A 96 14.43 5.33 3.71
C ARG A 96 15.47 6.42 3.96
N ILE A 97 16.29 6.70 2.95
CA ILE A 97 17.29 7.77 3.01
C ILE A 97 16.59 9.12 3.20
N LEU A 98 15.57 9.41 2.40
CA LEU A 98 14.82 10.66 2.47
C LEU A 98 14.14 10.85 3.84
N ASP A 99 13.48 9.82 4.37
CA ASP A 99 12.83 9.87 5.68
C ASP A 99 13.85 10.13 6.81
N ARG A 100 15.01 9.52 6.69
CA ARG A 100 16.09 9.72 7.66
C ARG A 100 16.64 11.15 7.61
N LEU A 101 16.99 11.65 6.45
CA LEU A 101 17.54 13.00 6.27
C LEU A 101 16.50 14.03 6.72
N TYR A 102 15.25 13.91 6.26
CA TYR A 102 14.17 14.80 6.66
C TYR A 102 13.98 14.82 8.18
N GLY A 103 13.94 13.64 8.80
CA GLY A 103 13.78 13.52 10.24
C GLY A 103 14.92 14.21 11.04
N TYR A 104 16.15 14.02 10.60
CA TYR A 104 17.32 14.59 11.29
C TYR A 104 17.45 16.10 11.08
N GLU A 105 17.08 16.62 9.93
CA GLU A 105 17.16 18.06 9.63
C GLU A 105 16.00 18.87 10.24
N VAL A 106 14.80 18.33 10.18
CA VAL A 106 13.60 19.07 10.58
C VAL A 106 13.27 18.91 12.08
N SER A 107 13.55 17.75 12.69
CA SER A 107 13.27 17.56 14.12
C SER A 107 13.97 18.58 15.03
N PRO A 108 15.26 18.95 14.82
CA PRO A 108 15.91 20.01 15.61
C PRO A 108 15.24 21.37 15.46
N VAL A 109 14.64 21.67 14.31
CA VAL A 109 13.87 22.91 14.13
C VAL A 109 12.62 22.92 15.00
N LEU A 110 11.91 21.79 15.05
CA LEU A 110 10.76 21.63 15.94
C LEU A 110 11.15 21.77 17.41
N TRP A 111 12.31 21.22 17.82
CA TRP A 111 12.78 21.34 19.19
C TRP A 111 13.07 22.78 19.60
N ARG A 112 13.61 23.57 18.67
CA ARG A 112 13.91 25.00 18.94
C ARG A 112 12.69 25.89 18.88
N LYS A 113 11.71 25.58 18.03
CA LYS A 113 10.57 26.47 17.76
C LYS A 113 9.29 26.08 18.50
N VAL A 114 9.13 24.81 18.85
CA VAL A 114 7.91 24.30 19.49
C VAL A 114 8.22 23.67 20.85
N ARG A 115 8.82 22.49 20.87
CA ARG A 115 9.12 21.75 22.09
C ARG A 115 10.11 20.61 21.81
N GLN A 116 10.96 20.30 22.78
CA GLN A 116 11.82 19.12 22.74
C GLN A 116 11.04 17.80 22.69
N GLY A 117 11.63 16.79 22.05
CA GLY A 117 11.06 15.45 21.94
C GLY A 117 10.04 15.27 20.80
N LEU A 118 9.76 16.31 20.01
CA LEU A 118 8.97 16.17 18.78
C LEU A 118 9.82 15.57 17.66
N SER A 119 9.21 14.76 16.80
CA SER A 119 9.84 14.25 15.59
C SER A 119 9.10 14.72 14.34
N ALA A 120 9.88 15.01 13.30
CA ALA A 120 9.35 15.29 11.99
C ALA A 120 9.34 14.01 11.15
N GLY A 121 8.29 13.81 10.39
CA GLY A 121 8.15 12.65 9.48
C GLY A 121 6.81 12.66 8.79
N ARG A 122 6.67 11.80 7.79
CA ARG A 122 5.44 11.73 6.98
C ARG A 122 4.22 11.28 7.80
N VAL A 123 4.40 10.37 8.76
CA VAL A 123 3.29 9.92 9.63
C VAL A 123 2.84 11.04 10.56
N GLN A 124 3.79 11.75 11.18
CA GLN A 124 3.50 12.83 12.12
C GLN A 124 2.90 14.09 11.46
N SER A 125 3.11 14.27 10.16
CA SER A 125 2.58 15.44 9.43
C SER A 125 1.43 15.03 8.50
N VAL A 126 1.70 14.37 7.39
CA VAL A 126 0.71 14.12 6.34
C VAL A 126 -0.36 13.14 6.80
N ALA A 127 0.02 11.97 7.32
CA ALA A 127 -0.96 10.96 7.73
C ALA A 127 -1.84 11.48 8.88
N MET A 128 -1.25 12.17 9.87
CA MET A 128 -2.01 12.77 10.96
C MET A 128 -2.96 13.86 10.46
N ARG A 129 -2.52 14.69 9.51
CA ARG A 129 -3.38 15.68 8.87
C ARG A 129 -4.60 15.05 8.21
N MET A 130 -4.41 13.98 7.42
CA MET A 130 -5.50 13.27 6.76
C MET A 130 -6.52 12.73 7.77
N VAL A 131 -6.05 12.14 8.90
CA VAL A 131 -6.93 11.65 9.97
C VAL A 131 -7.71 12.80 10.62
N VAL A 132 -7.05 13.91 10.92
CA VAL A 132 -7.69 15.07 11.54
C VAL A 132 -8.70 15.73 10.59
N GLU A 133 -8.39 15.86 9.30
CA GLU A 133 -9.31 16.40 8.31
C GLU A 133 -10.55 15.48 8.19
N ARG A 134 -10.36 14.17 8.10
CA ARG A 134 -11.48 13.22 8.06
C ARG A 134 -12.33 13.24 9.33
N GLU A 135 -11.72 13.38 10.48
CA GLU A 135 -12.47 13.51 11.75
C GLU A 135 -13.27 14.81 11.82
N ARG A 136 -12.75 15.90 11.29
CA ARG A 136 -13.50 17.16 11.17
C ARG A 136 -14.71 17.03 10.25
N GLU A 137 -14.55 16.37 9.11
CA GLU A 137 -15.67 16.04 8.20
C GLU A 137 -16.72 15.18 8.92
N ARG A 138 -16.28 14.16 9.66
CA ARG A 138 -17.16 13.30 10.47
C ARG A 138 -17.94 14.10 11.51
N MET A 139 -17.29 15.03 12.19
CA MET A 139 -17.94 15.87 13.20
C MET A 139 -18.91 16.90 12.60
N ALA A 140 -18.61 17.37 11.39
CA ALA A 140 -19.47 18.29 10.67
C ALA A 140 -20.65 17.60 9.95
N PHE A 141 -20.55 16.29 9.77
CA PHE A 141 -21.56 15.52 9.04
C PHE A 141 -22.93 15.60 9.73
N ARG A 142 -23.94 15.95 8.95
CA ARG A 142 -25.34 15.94 9.36
C ARG A 142 -26.03 14.76 8.67
N ALA A 143 -26.53 13.83 9.46
CA ALA A 143 -27.34 12.74 8.93
C ALA A 143 -28.62 13.30 8.29
N ALA A 144 -28.87 12.93 7.06
CA ALA A 144 -30.10 13.27 6.34
C ALA A 144 -30.71 11.97 5.77
N GLU A 145 -32.01 11.87 5.81
CA GLU A 145 -32.76 10.82 5.13
C GLU A 145 -33.10 11.28 3.72
N TYR A 146 -32.97 10.40 2.76
CA TYR A 146 -33.37 10.67 1.37
C TYR A 146 -34.05 9.43 0.78
N TRP A 147 -34.86 9.68 -0.21
CA TRP A 147 -35.55 8.62 -0.94
C TRP A 147 -35.19 8.75 -2.41
N ASP A 148 -34.95 7.62 -3.06
CA ASP A 148 -34.95 7.57 -4.50
C ASP A 148 -36.17 6.77 -5.01
N VAL A 149 -36.58 7.04 -6.22
CA VAL A 149 -37.68 6.35 -6.86
C VAL A 149 -37.18 5.73 -8.15
N THR A 150 -37.25 4.41 -8.21
CA THR A 150 -36.96 3.65 -9.44
C THR A 150 -38.21 2.92 -9.87
N GLY A 151 -38.61 3.10 -11.11
CA GLY A 151 -39.74 2.41 -11.70
C GLY A 151 -39.28 1.38 -12.73
N SER A 152 -39.99 0.27 -12.81
CA SER A 152 -39.91 -0.66 -13.95
C SER A 152 -41.02 -0.38 -14.92
N PHE A 153 -40.65 -0.17 -16.17
CA PHE A 153 -41.57 0.20 -17.26
C PHE A 153 -41.51 -0.86 -18.34
N ALA A 154 -42.67 -1.16 -18.93
CA ALA A 154 -42.74 -2.02 -20.10
C ALA A 154 -43.57 -1.31 -21.19
N HIS A 155 -43.31 -1.63 -22.45
CA HIS A 155 -44.08 -1.10 -23.55
C HIS A 155 -45.51 -1.73 -23.50
N PRO A 156 -46.58 -0.91 -23.49
CA PRO A 156 -47.95 -1.45 -23.33
C PRO A 156 -48.41 -2.33 -24.53
N GLU A 157 -47.89 -2.02 -25.73
CA GLU A 157 -48.16 -2.75 -26.96
C GLU A 157 -46.85 -2.91 -27.76
N PRO A 158 -46.03 -3.94 -27.47
CA PRO A 158 -44.76 -4.12 -28.19
C PRO A 158 -45.06 -4.53 -29.64
N THR A 159 -44.50 -3.79 -30.58
CA THR A 159 -44.64 -4.04 -32.03
C THR A 159 -43.43 -4.79 -32.59
N SER A 160 -42.39 -4.98 -31.80
CA SER A 160 -41.18 -5.73 -32.17
C SER A 160 -40.59 -6.47 -30.94
N ALA A 161 -39.81 -7.49 -31.20
CA ALA A 161 -39.11 -8.25 -30.15
C ALA A 161 -38.17 -7.39 -29.32
N GLU A 162 -37.63 -6.28 -29.87
CA GLU A 162 -36.80 -5.31 -29.14
C GLU A 162 -37.62 -4.48 -28.11
N GLN A 163 -38.94 -4.39 -28.27
CA GLN A 163 -39.84 -3.71 -27.37
C GLN A 163 -40.46 -4.65 -26.31
N GLU A 164 -40.28 -5.96 -26.47
CA GLU A 164 -40.65 -7.00 -25.49
C GLU A 164 -39.65 -7.03 -24.35
N GLY A 165 -39.66 -6.02 -23.48
CA GLY A 165 -38.77 -5.99 -22.32
C GLY A 165 -39.20 -4.95 -21.32
N ALA A 166 -38.93 -5.24 -20.05
CA ALA A 166 -39.01 -4.25 -19.00
C ALA A 166 -37.66 -3.51 -18.86
N PHE A 167 -37.72 -2.20 -18.71
CA PHE A 167 -36.53 -1.38 -18.41
C PHE A 167 -36.74 -0.64 -17.10
N ALA A 168 -35.67 -0.43 -16.38
CA ALA A 168 -35.64 0.37 -15.16
C ALA A 168 -35.34 1.83 -15.47
N ALA A 169 -36.07 2.73 -14.86
CA ALA A 169 -35.79 4.17 -14.95
C ALA A 169 -35.85 4.80 -13.55
N ARG A 170 -34.94 5.73 -13.30
CA ARG A 170 -34.82 6.44 -12.02
C ARG A 170 -35.39 7.85 -12.17
N LEU A 171 -36.12 8.30 -11.16
CA LEU A 171 -36.62 9.66 -11.10
C LEU A 171 -35.44 10.64 -10.97
N VAL A 172 -35.33 11.57 -11.91
CA VAL A 172 -34.26 12.59 -11.95
C VAL A 172 -34.77 14.02 -11.76
N ALA A 173 -36.06 14.25 -12.01
CA ALA A 173 -36.68 15.57 -11.85
C ALA A 173 -38.19 15.44 -11.66
N LEU A 174 -38.81 16.41 -11.00
CA LEU A 174 -40.24 16.62 -10.87
C LEU A 174 -40.57 18.01 -11.44
N GLY A 175 -41.15 18.05 -12.62
CA GLY A 175 -41.31 19.33 -13.36
C GLY A 175 -39.95 19.93 -13.67
N GLU A 176 -39.74 21.20 -13.27
CA GLU A 176 -38.46 21.89 -13.44
C GLU A 176 -37.47 21.62 -12.28
N ALA A 177 -37.93 21.02 -11.16
CA ALA A 177 -37.10 20.74 -9.99
C ALA A 177 -36.35 19.43 -10.15
N ARG A 178 -35.02 19.52 -10.20
CA ARG A 178 -34.15 18.33 -10.18
C ARG A 178 -34.22 17.63 -8.81
N VAL A 179 -34.29 16.31 -8.82
CA VAL A 179 -34.19 15.52 -7.59
C VAL A 179 -32.77 15.59 -7.04
N ALA A 180 -32.63 15.94 -5.77
CA ALA A 180 -31.36 15.97 -5.08
C ALA A 180 -30.70 14.58 -5.07
N THR A 181 -29.37 14.54 -5.16
CA THR A 181 -28.56 13.32 -5.08
C THR A 181 -27.73 13.34 -3.80
N GLY A 182 -27.15 12.22 -3.40
CA GLY A 182 -26.30 12.15 -2.19
C GLY A 182 -25.17 13.18 -2.14
N ARG A 183 -24.80 13.77 -3.28
CA ARG A 183 -23.79 14.84 -3.38
C ARG A 183 -24.33 16.24 -3.10
N ASP A 184 -25.62 16.40 -3.08
CA ASP A 184 -26.30 17.69 -2.85
C ASP A 184 -26.61 17.92 -1.36
N PHE A 185 -26.18 16.99 -0.49
CA PHE A 185 -26.38 17.02 0.97
C PHE A 185 -25.09 17.28 1.78
N ASP A 186 -23.98 17.62 1.10
CA ASP A 186 -22.70 17.99 1.72
C ASP A 186 -22.71 19.44 2.26
#